data_f767d4629780b0f9c4417730682c5a66
#
_entry.id   f767d4629780b0f9c4417730682c5a66
#
_cell.length_a   1.000
_cell.length_b   1.000
_cell.length_c   1.000
_cell.angle_alpha   90.00
_cell.angle_beta   90.00
_cell.angle_gamma   90.00
#
_symmetry.space_group_name_H-M   'P 1'
#
loop_
_entity.id
_entity.type
_entity.pdbx_description
1 polymer ?
#
loop_
_entity_poly.entity_id
_entity_poly.type
_entity_poly.pdbx_seq_one_letter_code
_entity_poly.pdbx_strand_id
1 'polypeptide(L)'
;MVLTKPISKTITSLLNLRERFNLTPTSNDQFSPEFTQDLPELTDSEIAALDQIRNRFLRHRERGSLAEGTINHLVISPLLALAGLYDEPFFVTTEPEVELFLEDRDEILRGRIDTLIIQQQLWVLVVESKSTIAFSVA
;
A
#
# COMPACT_ATOMS: atom_id res chain seq x y z
N MET A 1 2.03 -31.93 -8.83
CA MET A 1 3.05 -31.30 -7.93
C MET A 1 2.83 -29.80 -7.94
N VAL A 2 2.52 -29.26 -6.78
CA VAL A 2 2.28 -27.81 -6.64
C VAL A 2 3.60 -27.04 -6.77
N LEU A 3 3.65 -26.07 -7.67
CA LEU A 3 4.83 -25.24 -7.87
C LEU A 3 4.70 -23.93 -7.09
N THR A 4 5.65 -23.65 -6.21
CA THR A 4 5.73 -22.37 -5.49
C THR A 4 6.58 -21.38 -6.26
N LYS A 5 6.04 -20.19 -6.55
CA LYS A 5 6.71 -19.14 -7.32
C LYS A 5 6.60 -17.78 -6.60
N PRO A 6 7.64 -16.92 -6.66
CA PRO A 6 7.53 -15.56 -6.18
C PRO A 6 6.53 -14.73 -7.01
N ILE A 7 5.66 -13.99 -6.37
CA ILE A 7 4.69 -13.09 -7.03
C ILE A 7 5.42 -12.11 -7.95
N SER A 8 6.48 -11.48 -7.47
CA SER A 8 7.26 -10.47 -8.21
C SER A 8 7.89 -10.97 -9.50
N LYS A 9 8.16 -12.28 -9.60
CA LYS A 9 8.70 -12.90 -10.81
C LYS A 9 7.63 -13.49 -11.72
N THR A 10 6.42 -13.62 -11.21
CA THR A 10 5.32 -14.28 -11.91
C THR A 10 4.35 -13.28 -12.51
N ILE A 11 4.11 -12.16 -11.82
CA ILE A 11 3.25 -11.06 -12.28
C ILE A 11 4.15 -9.91 -12.70
N THR A 12 4.35 -9.77 -14.01
CA THR A 12 5.31 -8.81 -14.59
C THR A 12 4.64 -7.67 -15.35
N SER A 13 3.32 -7.76 -15.59
CA SER A 13 2.56 -6.74 -16.31
C SER A 13 1.08 -6.76 -15.91
N LEU A 14 0.38 -5.66 -16.18
CA LEU A 14 -1.08 -5.58 -16.00
C LEU A 14 -1.83 -6.59 -16.89
N LEU A 15 -1.34 -6.84 -18.09
CA LEU A 15 -1.92 -7.85 -18.98
C LEU A 15 -1.83 -9.24 -18.34
N ASN A 16 -0.64 -9.59 -17.87
CA ASN A 16 -0.41 -10.86 -17.18
C ASN A 16 -1.29 -11.03 -15.92
N LEU A 17 -1.43 -9.95 -15.14
CA LEU A 17 -2.32 -9.92 -13.97
C LEU A 17 -3.79 -10.17 -14.36
N ARG A 18 -4.27 -9.49 -15.40
CA ARG A 18 -5.64 -9.65 -15.90
C ARG A 18 -5.92 -11.07 -16.36
N GLU A 19 -5.01 -11.64 -17.15
CA GLU A 19 -5.16 -13.00 -17.68
C GLU A 19 -5.13 -14.07 -16.59
N ARG A 20 -4.25 -13.90 -15.58
CA ARG A 20 -4.11 -14.88 -14.50
C ARG A 20 -5.30 -14.90 -13.54
N PHE A 21 -5.86 -13.73 -13.23
CA PHE A 21 -6.91 -13.56 -12.24
C PHE A 21 -8.27 -13.22 -12.84
N ASN A 22 -8.38 -13.26 -14.17
CA ASN A 22 -9.59 -12.89 -14.91
C ASN A 22 -10.14 -11.50 -14.50
N LEU A 23 -9.24 -10.53 -14.34
CA LEU A 23 -9.57 -9.18 -13.94
C LEU A 23 -9.90 -8.32 -15.15
N THR A 24 -10.95 -7.52 -15.02
CA THR A 24 -11.33 -6.51 -16.02
C THR A 24 -11.25 -5.11 -15.41
N PRO A 25 -10.69 -4.12 -16.13
CA PRO A 25 -10.71 -2.74 -15.64
C PRO A 25 -12.14 -2.22 -15.60
N THR A 26 -12.45 -1.41 -14.61
CA THR A 26 -13.72 -0.68 -14.56
C THR A 26 -13.52 0.77 -15.01
N SER A 27 -14.51 1.30 -15.72
CA SER A 27 -14.65 2.72 -16.01
C SER A 27 -15.67 3.42 -15.10
N ASN A 28 -16.19 2.72 -14.09
CA ASN A 28 -17.14 3.27 -13.15
C ASN A 28 -16.40 4.09 -12.08
N ASP A 29 -16.52 5.40 -12.14
CA ASP A 29 -15.92 6.35 -11.18
C ASP A 29 -16.46 6.18 -9.75
N GLN A 30 -17.59 5.49 -9.60
CA GLN A 30 -18.23 5.20 -8.31
C GLN A 30 -18.01 3.74 -7.85
N PHE A 31 -17.05 3.05 -8.44
CA PHE A 31 -16.75 1.67 -8.07
C PHE A 31 -16.37 1.51 -6.59
N SER A 32 -15.68 2.50 -6.04
CA SER A 32 -15.28 2.56 -4.62
C SER A 32 -15.75 3.88 -4.01
N PRO A 33 -17.06 4.04 -3.74
CA PRO A 33 -17.62 5.29 -3.22
C PRO A 33 -17.06 5.69 -1.85
N GLU A 34 -16.56 4.74 -1.07
CA GLU A 34 -15.92 4.96 0.22
C GLU A 34 -14.70 5.88 0.15
N PHE A 35 -14.08 6.03 -1.02
CA PHE A 35 -12.94 6.93 -1.23
C PHE A 35 -13.32 8.32 -1.75
N THR A 36 -14.58 8.54 -2.13
CA THR A 36 -15.00 9.75 -2.83
C THR A 36 -16.27 10.39 -2.31
N GLN A 37 -17.10 9.64 -1.58
CA GLN A 37 -18.39 10.11 -1.09
C GLN A 37 -18.42 10.17 0.43
N ASP A 38 -19.18 11.15 0.96
CA ASP A 38 -19.42 11.30 2.40
C ASP A 38 -18.15 11.30 3.28
N LEU A 39 -17.04 11.81 2.73
CA LEU A 39 -15.80 11.93 3.48
C LEU A 39 -15.95 12.98 4.58
N PRO A 40 -15.51 12.69 5.82
CA PRO A 40 -15.55 13.68 6.89
C PRO A 40 -14.60 14.85 6.59
N GLU A 41 -14.98 16.05 7.05
CA GLU A 41 -14.10 17.19 7.00
C GLU A 41 -12.92 17.01 7.97
N LEU A 42 -11.73 17.44 7.55
CA LEU A 42 -10.55 17.43 8.40
C LEU A 42 -10.65 18.52 9.46
N THR A 43 -10.27 18.18 10.67
CA THR A 43 -10.12 19.15 11.76
C THR A 43 -8.85 19.99 11.56
N ASP A 44 -8.77 21.16 12.19
CA ASP A 44 -7.58 22.02 12.14
C ASP A 44 -6.32 21.30 12.64
N SER A 45 -6.46 20.44 13.64
CA SER A 45 -5.34 19.65 14.17
C SER A 45 -4.87 18.57 13.18
N GLU A 46 -5.78 17.95 12.45
CA GLU A 46 -5.45 16.99 11.39
C GLU A 46 -4.75 17.68 10.22
N ILE A 47 -5.24 18.85 9.81
CA ILE A 47 -4.61 19.66 8.76
C ILE A 47 -3.18 20.04 9.18
N ALA A 48 -2.98 20.52 10.42
CA ALA A 48 -1.65 20.86 10.93
C ALA A 48 -0.70 19.63 10.96
N ALA A 49 -1.21 18.46 11.35
CA ALA A 49 -0.43 17.22 11.34
C ALA A 49 -0.05 16.79 9.91
N LEU A 50 -0.96 16.90 8.95
CA LEU A 50 -0.68 16.60 7.54
C LEU A 50 0.36 17.56 6.95
N ASP A 51 0.26 18.85 7.25
CA ASP A 51 1.26 19.83 6.83
C ASP A 51 2.65 19.55 7.43
N GLN A 52 2.71 19.09 8.67
CA GLN A 52 3.96 18.67 9.29
C GLN A 52 4.57 17.45 8.61
N ILE A 53 3.78 16.45 8.27
CA ILE A 53 4.22 15.25 7.52
C ILE A 53 4.79 15.68 6.16
N ARG A 54 4.05 16.51 5.43
CA ARG A 54 4.47 17.04 4.13
C ARG A 54 5.78 17.81 4.23
N ASN A 55 5.91 18.74 5.18
CA ASN A 55 7.10 19.55 5.34
C ASN A 55 8.33 18.73 5.72
N ARG A 56 8.16 17.70 6.56
CA ARG A 56 9.24 16.76 6.88
C ARG A 56 9.70 15.99 5.65
N PHE A 57 8.75 15.47 4.86
CA PHE A 57 9.05 14.75 3.63
C PHE A 57 9.82 15.64 2.64
N LEU A 58 9.34 16.85 2.36
CA LEU A 58 9.97 17.78 1.42
C LEU A 58 11.39 18.13 1.87
N ARG A 59 11.61 18.44 3.15
CA ARG A 59 12.93 18.75 3.71
C ARG A 59 13.94 17.61 3.52
N HIS A 60 13.50 16.35 3.72
CA HIS A 60 14.40 15.21 3.53
C HIS A 60 14.66 14.94 2.05
N ARG A 61 13.65 15.11 1.21
CA ARG A 61 13.78 14.93 -0.23
C ARG A 61 14.74 15.93 -0.89
N GLU A 62 14.88 17.13 -0.36
CA GLU A 62 15.86 18.12 -0.83
C GLU A 62 17.31 17.60 -0.76
N ARG A 63 17.59 16.61 0.08
CA ARG A 63 18.92 15.99 0.22
C ARG A 63 19.19 14.88 -0.78
N GLY A 64 18.18 14.46 -1.54
CA GLY A 64 18.28 13.39 -2.51
C GLY A 64 17.10 12.43 -2.49
N SER A 65 17.26 11.28 -3.13
CA SER A 65 16.25 10.23 -3.12
C SER A 65 16.08 9.61 -1.73
N LEU A 66 14.85 9.20 -1.42
CA LEU A 66 14.52 8.56 -0.15
C LEU A 66 14.31 7.06 -0.36
N ALA A 67 14.92 6.26 0.51
CA ALA A 67 14.67 4.83 0.59
C ALA A 67 13.26 4.52 1.08
N GLU A 68 12.73 3.35 0.75
CA GLU A 68 11.39 2.91 1.17
C GLU A 68 11.19 3.01 2.69
N GLY A 69 12.15 2.54 3.48
CA GLY A 69 12.10 2.63 4.94
C GLY A 69 12.01 4.07 5.46
N THR A 70 12.69 5.01 4.82
CA THR A 70 12.61 6.42 5.17
C THR A 70 11.21 6.99 4.87
N ILE A 71 10.62 6.63 3.74
CA ILE A 71 9.25 7.02 3.40
C ILE A 71 8.26 6.43 4.40
N ASN A 72 8.44 5.17 4.80
CA ASN A 72 7.61 4.54 5.82
C ASN A 72 7.63 5.32 7.14
N HIS A 73 8.81 5.78 7.58
CA HIS A 73 8.94 6.54 8.82
C HIS A 73 8.37 7.96 8.73
N LEU A 74 8.62 8.65 7.62
CA LEU A 74 8.26 10.07 7.47
C LEU A 74 6.82 10.29 7.04
N VAL A 75 6.25 9.36 6.29
CA VAL A 75 4.95 9.54 5.62
C VAL A 75 3.95 8.46 6.02
N ILE A 76 4.25 7.21 5.73
CA ILE A 76 3.26 6.12 5.85
C ILE A 76 2.84 5.91 7.31
N SER A 77 3.79 5.68 8.21
CA SER A 77 3.48 5.45 9.62
C SER A 77 2.75 6.62 10.29
N PRO A 78 3.18 7.88 10.11
CA PRO A 78 2.45 9.03 10.62
C PRO A 78 1.02 9.17 10.05
N LEU A 79 0.81 8.88 8.77
CA LEU A 79 -0.53 8.92 8.15
C LEU A 79 -1.44 7.83 8.72
N LEU A 80 -0.95 6.60 8.87
CA LEU A 80 -1.72 5.50 9.45
C LEU A 80 -2.09 5.78 10.92
N ALA A 81 -1.17 6.36 11.67
CA ALA A 81 -1.42 6.77 13.06
C ALA A 81 -2.48 7.89 13.13
N LEU A 82 -2.38 8.91 12.29
CA LEU A 82 -3.33 10.02 12.22
C LEU A 82 -4.73 9.54 11.80
N ALA A 83 -4.81 8.54 10.93
CA ALA A 83 -6.06 7.91 10.51
C ALA A 83 -6.67 6.97 11.58
N GLY A 84 -6.01 6.78 12.73
CA GLY A 84 -6.49 5.90 13.80
C GLY A 84 -6.32 4.40 13.50
N LEU A 85 -5.54 4.04 12.48
CA LEU A 85 -5.40 2.65 12.04
C LEU A 85 -4.41 1.83 12.90
N TYR A 86 -3.78 2.45 13.90
CA TYR A 86 -2.96 1.77 14.91
C TYR A 86 -3.69 1.49 16.22
N ASP A 87 -4.92 2.02 16.35
CA ASP A 87 -5.75 1.88 17.54
C ASP A 87 -6.81 0.79 17.35
N GLU A 88 -7.46 0.39 18.45
CA GLU A 88 -8.58 -0.55 18.38
C GLU A 88 -9.69 -0.05 17.43
N PRO A 89 -10.28 -0.91 16.60
CA PRO A 89 -10.17 -2.38 16.59
C PRO A 89 -9.12 -2.93 15.61
N PHE A 90 -8.19 -2.09 15.13
CA PHE A 90 -7.23 -2.45 14.10
C PHE A 90 -5.94 -3.03 14.69
N PHE A 91 -5.29 -3.87 13.92
CA PHE A 91 -3.94 -4.36 14.17
C PHE A 91 -3.07 -4.12 12.96
N VAL A 92 -1.82 -3.71 13.20
CA VAL A 92 -0.82 -3.55 12.15
C VAL A 92 0.16 -4.70 12.18
N THR A 93 0.50 -5.21 11.00
CA THR A 93 1.62 -6.13 10.83
C THR A 93 2.48 -5.66 9.66
N THR A 94 3.78 -5.81 9.78
CA THR A 94 4.74 -5.43 8.76
C THR A 94 5.42 -6.66 8.18
N GLU A 95 5.69 -6.61 6.89
CA GLU A 95 6.35 -7.68 6.13
C GLU A 95 5.72 -9.07 6.27
N PRO A 96 4.37 -9.21 6.40
CA PRO A 96 3.76 -10.53 6.43
C PRO A 96 3.98 -11.25 5.10
N GLU A 97 4.33 -12.52 5.18
CA GLU A 97 4.32 -13.38 4.00
C GLU A 97 2.88 -13.72 3.63
N VAL A 98 2.58 -13.68 2.35
CA VAL A 98 1.28 -14.02 1.79
C VAL A 98 1.42 -15.06 0.70
N GLU A 99 0.43 -15.94 0.63
CA GLU A 99 0.35 -16.99 -0.37
C GLU A 99 -0.99 -16.91 -1.08
N LEU A 100 -0.95 -17.00 -2.41
CA LEU A 100 -2.11 -17.13 -3.26
C LEU A 100 -2.06 -18.50 -3.92
N PHE A 101 -3.05 -19.34 -3.63
CA PHE A 101 -3.20 -20.62 -4.26
C PHE A 101 -4.05 -20.51 -5.51
N LEU A 102 -3.50 -20.90 -6.65
CA LEU A 102 -4.16 -20.91 -7.95
C LEU A 102 -4.53 -22.38 -8.30
N GLU A 103 -5.73 -22.79 -7.94
CA GLU A 103 -6.20 -24.17 -8.14
C GLU A 103 -6.12 -24.60 -9.60
N ASP A 104 -6.50 -23.72 -10.52
CA ASP A 104 -6.54 -23.99 -11.97
C ASP A 104 -5.17 -24.33 -12.56
N ARG A 105 -4.09 -23.96 -11.86
CA ARG A 105 -2.71 -24.08 -12.35
C ARG A 105 -1.80 -24.90 -11.45
N ASP A 106 -2.33 -25.39 -10.35
CA ASP A 106 -1.56 -26.11 -9.34
C ASP A 106 -0.31 -25.30 -8.89
N GLU A 107 -0.48 -23.98 -8.72
CA GLU A 107 0.56 -23.03 -8.37
C GLU A 107 0.26 -22.33 -7.05
N ILE A 108 1.31 -22.09 -6.27
CA ILE A 108 1.29 -21.18 -5.12
C ILE A 108 2.15 -19.95 -5.46
N LEU A 109 1.57 -18.77 -5.42
CA LEU A 109 2.31 -17.52 -5.52
C LEU A 109 2.61 -17.00 -4.12
N ARG A 110 3.89 -16.77 -3.84
CA ARG A 110 4.39 -16.20 -2.59
C ARG A 110 4.82 -14.77 -2.76
N GLY A 111 4.44 -13.93 -1.80
CA GLY A 111 4.87 -12.54 -1.74
C GLY A 111 4.95 -12.05 -0.31
N ARG A 112 5.38 -10.81 -0.17
CA ARG A 112 5.46 -10.09 1.09
C ARG A 112 4.79 -8.74 0.91
N ILE A 113 4.00 -8.35 1.89
CA ILE A 113 3.34 -7.04 1.94
C ILE A 113 4.14 -6.16 2.89
N ASP A 114 4.39 -4.89 2.54
CA ASP A 114 5.15 -3.98 3.41
C ASP A 114 4.42 -3.72 4.73
N THR A 115 3.16 -3.30 4.63
CA THR A 115 2.32 -3.05 5.81
C THR A 115 0.89 -3.52 5.54
N LEU A 116 0.32 -4.24 6.48
CA LEU A 116 -1.03 -4.75 6.43
C LEU A 116 -1.79 -4.31 7.70
N ILE A 117 -2.94 -3.69 7.51
CA ILE A 117 -3.88 -3.36 8.57
C ILE A 117 -5.01 -4.39 8.55
N ILE A 118 -5.28 -4.96 9.72
CA ILE A 118 -6.24 -6.06 9.89
C ILE A 118 -7.26 -5.65 10.94
N GLN A 119 -8.52 -5.97 10.68
CA GLN A 119 -9.59 -5.95 11.67
C GLN A 119 -10.20 -7.34 11.75
N GLN A 120 -10.07 -7.99 12.90
CA GLN A 120 -10.42 -9.40 13.07
C GLN A 120 -9.62 -10.28 12.08
N GLN A 121 -10.27 -10.89 11.09
CA GLN A 121 -9.62 -11.70 10.05
C GLN A 121 -9.68 -11.04 8.66
N LEU A 122 -10.16 -9.80 8.60
CA LEU A 122 -10.29 -9.05 7.35
C LEU A 122 -9.10 -8.13 7.13
N TRP A 123 -8.56 -8.15 5.94
CA TRP A 123 -7.60 -7.15 5.48
C TRP A 123 -8.33 -5.85 5.18
N VAL A 124 -8.02 -4.83 5.95
CA VAL A 124 -8.65 -3.51 5.80
C VAL A 124 -7.86 -2.65 4.84
N LEU A 125 -6.54 -2.66 4.96
CA LEU A 125 -5.64 -1.84 4.15
C LEU A 125 -4.33 -2.58 3.90
N VAL A 126 -3.88 -2.53 2.64
CA VAL A 126 -2.57 -3.00 2.20
C VAL A 126 -1.76 -1.80 1.74
N VAL A 127 -0.56 -1.63 2.27
CA VAL A 127 0.35 -0.53 1.91
C VAL A 127 1.64 -1.12 1.34
N GLU A 128 2.00 -0.63 0.16
CA GLU A 128 3.27 -0.86 -0.52
C GLU A 128 4.02 0.46 -0.65
N SER A 129 5.24 0.50 -0.16
CA SER A 129 6.09 1.69 -0.24
C SER A 129 7.08 1.56 -1.38
N LYS A 130 7.42 2.70 -1.98
CA LYS A 130 8.44 2.76 -3.02
C LYS A 130 9.42 3.90 -2.74
N SER A 131 10.69 3.66 -3.05
CA SER A 131 11.71 4.70 -3.00
C SER A 131 11.39 5.83 -3.97
N THR A 132 11.76 7.06 -3.62
CA THR A 132 11.67 8.18 -4.55
C THR A 132 12.78 8.07 -5.60
N ILE A 133 12.44 8.37 -6.85
CA ILE A 133 13.44 8.46 -7.94
C ILE A 133 14.24 9.75 -7.72
N ALA A 134 15.57 9.67 -7.80
CA ALA A 134 16.42 10.84 -7.83
C ALA A 134 16.14 11.66 -9.10
N PHE A 135 15.97 12.97 -8.97
CA PHE A 135 15.96 13.83 -10.14
C PHE A 135 17.37 13.82 -10.74
N SER A 136 17.51 13.31 -11.95
CA SER A 136 18.66 13.63 -12.76
C SER A 136 18.48 15.09 -13.20
N VAL A 137 19.29 15.97 -12.66
CA VAL A 137 19.43 17.31 -13.23
C VAL A 137 20.19 17.09 -14.56
N ALA A 138 19.48 17.23 -15.67
CA ALA A 138 20.07 17.22 -16.99
C ALA A 138 20.81 18.55 -17.21
#